data_fd197de501806cebbba8b4cf1c420ca4
#
_entry.id   fd197de501806cebbba8b4cf1c420ca4
#
_cell.length_a   1.000
_cell.length_b   1.000
_cell.length_c   1.000
_cell.angle_alpha   90.00
_cell.angle_beta   90.00
_cell.angle_gamma   90.00
#
_symmetry.space_group_name_H-M   'P 1'
#
loop_
_entity.id
_entity.type
_entity.pdbx_description
1 polymer ?
#
loop_
_entity_poly.entity_id
_entity_poly.type
_entity_poly.pdbx_seq_one_letter_code
_entity_poly.pdbx_strand_id
1 'polypeptide(L)'
;MGKVLIIGCGGVASVAIHKCCQNSEVFEEICIASRTKEKCDALKEKLQSTTKTKITTARVDANNVDELVNLINEVKPDLVLNLALPYQDLTIMDACLATKTHYVDTANYEPEDTAKFEYSWQWAYRERFEKAGIVGLLGSGFDPGVTSVFSAYALKHEFDEINYIDILDCNGGDHGYPFATNFNPEINIREVSANGSYWEDGHWVETKPMEIKREYDFDGVGKKDMYLLHHEEIESLALNIPGIKRIRFFMTFGQSYLTHLKCLEDVGMTSIEPILFEGKEIVPLQFLKAVLPDPSSLGPRTVGKTNIGCIFRGKKDGKDKTYYLYNICDHQECYKEVGSQAVAYTTGVPAMIGAMMILTGKWNKPGVHNMEEFDPDPFMDALNKWGLPWKENRDPVLVD
;
A
#
# COMPACT_ATOMS: atom_id res chain seq x y z
N MET A 1 9.96 -18.95 -15.65
CA MET A 1 9.07 -17.85 -15.54
C MET A 1 9.80 -16.56 -15.27
N GLY A 2 9.56 -15.75 -14.27
CA GLY A 2 10.06 -14.38 -14.27
C GLY A 2 11.21 -14.12 -13.31
N LYS A 3 12.00 -13.10 -13.65
CA LYS A 3 13.05 -12.53 -12.84
C LYS A 3 12.60 -11.14 -12.37
N VAL A 4 12.69 -10.88 -11.06
CA VAL A 4 12.23 -9.63 -10.47
C VAL A 4 13.36 -8.92 -9.72
N LEU A 5 13.49 -7.63 -9.96
CA LEU A 5 14.29 -6.73 -9.12
C LEU A 5 13.36 -6.10 -8.08
N ILE A 6 13.61 -6.37 -6.81
CA ILE A 6 12.84 -5.80 -5.69
C ILE A 6 13.67 -4.67 -5.08
N ILE A 7 13.16 -3.45 -5.11
CA ILE A 7 13.81 -2.27 -4.54
C ILE A 7 13.14 -1.95 -3.21
N GLY A 8 13.90 -2.05 -2.14
CA GLY A 8 13.42 -1.93 -0.75
C GLY A 8 13.68 -3.20 0.06
N CYS A 9 13.92 -3.05 1.36
CA CYS A 9 14.16 -4.15 2.29
C CYS A 9 13.59 -3.81 3.69
N GLY A 10 12.41 -3.15 3.72
CA GLY A 10 11.64 -2.85 4.93
C GLY A 10 10.64 -3.96 5.27
N GLY A 11 9.70 -3.66 6.17
CA GLY A 11 8.68 -4.62 6.63
C GLY A 11 7.80 -5.17 5.50
N VAL A 12 7.25 -4.30 4.65
CA VAL A 12 6.43 -4.68 3.48
C VAL A 12 7.25 -5.50 2.49
N ALA A 13 8.47 -5.04 2.17
CA ALA A 13 9.37 -5.75 1.26
C ALA A 13 9.71 -7.15 1.79
N SER A 14 9.94 -7.31 3.09
CA SER A 14 10.19 -8.62 3.72
C SER A 14 9.02 -9.58 3.45
N VAL A 15 7.78 -9.13 3.60
CA VAL A 15 6.59 -9.96 3.31
C VAL A 15 6.51 -10.31 1.82
N ALA A 16 6.62 -9.32 0.93
CA ALA A 16 6.56 -9.56 -0.52
C ALA A 16 7.64 -10.56 -0.97
N ILE A 17 8.87 -10.43 -0.46
CA ILE A 17 9.98 -11.35 -0.75
C ILE A 17 9.68 -12.77 -0.26
N HIS A 18 9.15 -12.93 0.96
CA HIS A 18 8.72 -14.24 1.46
C HIS A 18 7.67 -14.85 0.53
N LYS A 19 6.68 -14.08 0.11
CA LYS A 19 5.62 -14.55 -0.79
C LYS A 19 6.13 -14.88 -2.20
N CYS A 20 7.07 -14.12 -2.74
CA CYS A 20 7.77 -14.49 -3.97
C CYS A 20 8.50 -15.84 -3.81
N CYS A 21 9.18 -16.05 -2.69
CA CYS A 21 9.86 -17.29 -2.37
C CYS A 21 8.92 -18.49 -2.20
N GLN A 22 7.69 -18.29 -1.71
CA GLN A 22 6.65 -19.32 -1.64
C GLN A 22 6.08 -19.66 -3.02
N ASN A 23 6.18 -18.75 -4.00
CA ASN A 23 5.67 -18.90 -5.36
C ASN A 23 6.80 -19.02 -6.40
N SER A 24 7.75 -19.90 -6.17
CA SER A 24 8.94 -20.09 -7.01
C SER A 24 8.64 -20.55 -8.45
N GLU A 25 7.43 -21.00 -8.74
CA GLU A 25 6.99 -21.33 -10.11
C GLU A 25 6.85 -20.07 -10.98
N VAL A 26 6.48 -18.94 -10.37
CA VAL A 26 6.37 -17.64 -11.04
C VAL A 26 7.64 -16.83 -10.83
N PHE A 27 8.16 -16.77 -9.61
CA PHE A 27 9.34 -15.99 -9.22
C PHE A 27 10.57 -16.91 -9.21
N GLU A 28 11.13 -17.16 -10.40
CA GLU A 28 12.28 -18.06 -10.57
C GLU A 28 13.57 -17.47 -9.98
N GLU A 29 13.77 -16.16 -10.19
CA GLU A 29 14.89 -15.41 -9.64
C GLU A 29 14.42 -14.04 -9.10
N ILE A 30 14.90 -13.67 -7.93
CA ILE A 30 14.73 -12.33 -7.37
C ILE A 30 16.09 -11.72 -7.04
N CYS A 31 16.22 -10.41 -7.30
CA CYS A 31 17.32 -9.59 -6.80
C CYS A 31 16.77 -8.60 -5.80
N ILE A 32 17.22 -8.67 -4.55
CA ILE A 32 16.81 -7.74 -3.49
C ILE A 32 17.84 -6.62 -3.43
N ALA A 33 17.40 -5.36 -3.60
CA ALA A 33 18.29 -4.22 -3.64
C ALA A 33 17.84 -3.10 -2.69
N SER A 34 18.77 -2.52 -1.97
CA SER A 34 18.55 -1.35 -1.13
C SER A 34 19.85 -0.59 -0.88
N ARG A 35 19.77 0.58 -0.26
CA ARG A 35 20.96 1.34 0.18
C ARG A 35 21.79 0.56 1.20
N THR A 36 21.15 -0.26 2.03
CA THR A 36 21.79 -1.09 3.05
C THR A 36 21.79 -2.55 2.61
N LYS A 37 22.82 -2.94 1.86
CA LYS A 37 22.93 -4.29 1.28
C LYS A 37 22.93 -5.38 2.35
N GLU A 38 23.46 -5.11 3.54
CA GLU A 38 23.52 -6.05 4.66
C GLU A 38 22.13 -6.54 5.10
N LYS A 39 21.10 -5.67 5.04
CA LYS A 39 19.71 -6.07 5.29
C LYS A 39 19.21 -7.05 4.23
N CYS A 40 19.56 -6.82 2.96
CA CYS A 40 19.21 -7.71 1.86
C CYS A 40 19.90 -9.08 2.00
N ASP A 41 21.18 -9.08 2.37
CA ASP A 41 21.96 -10.29 2.60
C ASP A 41 21.40 -11.12 3.76
N ALA A 42 21.04 -10.49 4.89
CA ALA A 42 20.42 -11.16 6.02
C ALA A 42 19.07 -11.82 5.65
N LEU A 43 18.24 -11.13 4.86
CA LEU A 43 16.95 -11.69 4.38
C LEU A 43 17.19 -12.86 3.42
N LYS A 44 18.16 -12.74 2.51
CA LYS A 44 18.58 -13.85 1.65
C LYS A 44 19.02 -15.06 2.44
N GLU A 45 19.91 -14.90 3.44
CA GLU A 45 20.37 -16.00 4.29
C GLU A 45 19.21 -16.73 4.97
N LYS A 46 18.23 -15.96 5.48
CA LYS A 46 17.04 -16.52 6.12
C LYS A 46 16.19 -17.38 5.17
N LEU A 47 16.09 -16.99 3.88
CA LEU A 47 15.12 -17.57 2.95
C LEU A 47 15.73 -18.59 1.98
N GLN A 48 17.00 -18.46 1.59
CA GLN A 48 17.61 -19.23 0.51
C GLN A 48 17.51 -20.75 0.72
N SER A 49 17.53 -21.23 1.96
CA SER A 49 17.43 -22.67 2.26
C SER A 49 16.00 -23.21 2.21
N THR A 50 14.97 -22.36 2.18
CA THR A 50 13.56 -22.73 2.28
C THR A 50 12.80 -22.57 0.95
N THR A 51 13.46 -22.06 -0.09
CA THR A 51 12.84 -21.77 -1.37
C THR A 51 13.64 -22.34 -2.55
N LYS A 52 12.95 -22.57 -3.68
CA LYS A 52 13.58 -22.85 -4.98
C LYS A 52 13.91 -21.57 -5.76
N THR A 53 13.34 -20.43 -5.37
CA THR A 53 13.65 -19.13 -5.97
C THR A 53 15.11 -18.80 -5.75
N LYS A 54 15.84 -18.46 -6.82
CA LYS A 54 17.21 -17.99 -6.71
C LYS A 54 17.22 -16.56 -6.19
N ILE A 55 17.92 -16.33 -5.07
CA ILE A 55 18.00 -14.99 -4.46
C ILE A 55 19.38 -14.40 -4.66
N THR A 56 19.44 -13.22 -5.24
CA THR A 56 20.64 -12.36 -5.32
C THR A 56 20.40 -11.05 -4.58
N THR A 57 21.47 -10.34 -4.25
CA THR A 57 21.37 -9.06 -3.53
C THR A 57 22.27 -8.02 -4.18
N ALA A 58 21.86 -6.77 -4.12
CA ALA A 58 22.62 -5.64 -4.61
C ALA A 58 22.51 -4.41 -3.69
N ARG A 59 23.46 -3.49 -3.81
CA ARG A 59 23.33 -2.15 -3.28
C ARG A 59 22.85 -1.21 -4.38
N VAL A 60 21.89 -0.35 -4.09
CA VAL A 60 21.44 0.71 -4.98
C VAL A 60 20.90 1.90 -4.19
N ASP A 61 21.19 3.10 -4.66
CA ASP A 61 20.49 4.31 -4.23
C ASP A 61 19.34 4.59 -5.21
N ALA A 62 18.11 4.40 -4.74
CA ALA A 62 16.90 4.59 -5.56
C ALA A 62 16.62 6.08 -5.91
N ASN A 63 17.38 7.03 -5.36
CA ASN A 63 17.36 8.42 -5.82
C ASN A 63 18.25 8.66 -7.05
N ASN A 64 19.03 7.66 -7.48
CA ASN A 64 19.98 7.79 -8.58
C ASN A 64 19.54 6.94 -9.76
N VAL A 65 19.00 7.59 -10.81
CA VAL A 65 18.51 6.94 -12.03
C VAL A 65 19.62 6.13 -12.72
N ASP A 66 20.85 6.65 -12.78
CA ASP A 66 21.97 5.96 -13.46
C ASP A 66 22.38 4.67 -12.71
N GLU A 67 22.40 4.69 -11.36
CA GLU A 67 22.65 3.47 -10.57
C GLU A 67 21.53 2.43 -10.80
N LEU A 68 20.27 2.88 -10.86
CA LEU A 68 19.13 2.01 -11.14
C LEU A 68 19.20 1.39 -12.53
N VAL A 69 19.47 2.20 -13.57
CA VAL A 69 19.62 1.73 -14.96
C VAL A 69 20.76 0.72 -15.08
N ASN A 70 21.91 0.99 -14.45
CA ASN A 70 23.04 0.07 -14.44
C ASN A 70 22.68 -1.26 -13.77
N LEU A 71 22.01 -1.22 -12.60
CA LEU A 71 21.57 -2.41 -11.90
C LEU A 71 20.54 -3.21 -12.69
N ILE A 72 19.55 -2.55 -13.32
CA ILE A 72 18.55 -3.21 -14.16
C ILE A 72 19.23 -3.88 -15.37
N ASN A 73 20.19 -3.23 -16.01
CA ASN A 73 20.94 -3.80 -17.14
C ASN A 73 21.83 -4.99 -16.73
N GLU A 74 22.36 -5.00 -15.50
CA GLU A 74 23.13 -6.12 -14.96
C GLU A 74 22.22 -7.30 -14.58
N VAL A 75 21.15 -7.02 -13.84
CA VAL A 75 20.20 -8.02 -13.34
C VAL A 75 19.33 -8.55 -14.48
N LYS A 76 18.93 -7.70 -15.43
CA LYS A 76 17.99 -7.99 -16.53
C LYS A 76 16.68 -8.60 -16.05
N PRO A 77 15.96 -7.91 -15.13
CA PRO A 77 14.69 -8.40 -14.65
C PRO A 77 13.59 -8.16 -15.69
N ASP A 78 12.55 -8.98 -15.64
CA ASP A 78 11.31 -8.75 -16.40
C ASP A 78 10.49 -7.61 -15.78
N LEU A 79 10.63 -7.42 -14.45
CA LEU A 79 9.84 -6.48 -13.67
C LEU A 79 10.65 -5.92 -12.51
N VAL A 80 10.45 -4.62 -12.22
CA VAL A 80 10.88 -3.96 -10.98
C VAL A 80 9.68 -3.86 -10.06
N LEU A 81 9.79 -4.46 -8.86
CA LEU A 81 8.85 -4.30 -7.77
C LEU A 81 9.41 -3.27 -6.80
N ASN A 82 8.83 -2.08 -6.82
CA ASN A 82 9.24 -0.96 -5.98
C ASN A 82 8.54 -1.02 -4.61
N LEU A 83 9.31 -1.27 -3.58
CA LEU A 83 8.91 -1.29 -2.18
C LEU A 83 9.80 -0.35 -1.35
N ALA A 84 10.39 0.66 -2.02
CA ALA A 84 11.07 1.78 -1.40
C ALA A 84 10.05 2.79 -0.84
N LEU A 85 10.52 3.95 -0.39
CA LEU A 85 9.61 5.02 -0.01
C LEU A 85 9.02 5.69 -1.27
N PRO A 86 7.82 6.29 -1.17
CA PRO A 86 7.12 6.90 -2.30
C PRO A 86 7.93 8.03 -2.98
N TYR A 87 8.86 8.65 -2.27
CA TYR A 87 9.76 9.68 -2.80
C TYR A 87 10.62 9.23 -3.99
N GLN A 88 10.87 7.91 -4.12
CA GLN A 88 11.72 7.33 -5.16
C GLN A 88 10.96 6.83 -6.38
N ASP A 89 9.63 6.89 -6.39
CA ASP A 89 8.81 6.27 -7.44
C ASP A 89 9.17 6.79 -8.83
N LEU A 90 9.26 8.12 -9.01
CA LEU A 90 9.53 8.69 -10.33
C LEU A 90 10.94 8.37 -10.84
N THR A 91 11.95 8.33 -9.96
CA THR A 91 13.33 7.94 -10.35
C THR A 91 13.39 6.48 -10.77
N ILE A 92 12.64 5.60 -10.10
CA ILE A 92 12.56 4.18 -10.46
C ILE A 92 11.76 4.01 -11.75
N MET A 93 10.66 4.77 -11.96
CA MET A 93 9.89 4.75 -13.21
C MET A 93 10.73 5.25 -14.41
N ASP A 94 11.56 6.28 -14.22
CA ASP A 94 12.49 6.73 -15.26
C ASP A 94 13.51 5.64 -15.65
N ALA A 95 14.05 4.92 -14.67
CA ALA A 95 14.96 3.80 -14.93
C ALA A 95 14.25 2.62 -15.64
N CYS A 96 13.02 2.30 -15.24
CA CYS A 96 12.20 1.29 -15.90
C CYS A 96 11.88 1.66 -17.36
N LEU A 97 11.56 2.92 -17.60
CA LEU A 97 11.32 3.43 -18.96
C LEU A 97 12.56 3.35 -19.83
N ALA A 98 13.74 3.76 -19.30
CA ALA A 98 15.01 3.70 -20.02
C ALA A 98 15.43 2.28 -20.40
N THR A 99 15.09 1.30 -19.58
CA THR A 99 15.45 -0.12 -19.75
C THR A 99 14.32 -0.97 -20.33
N LYS A 100 13.12 -0.39 -20.54
CA LYS A 100 11.91 -1.08 -20.99
C LYS A 100 11.52 -2.25 -20.10
N THR A 101 11.57 -2.04 -18.79
CA THR A 101 11.24 -3.03 -17.76
C THR A 101 9.89 -2.68 -17.12
N HIS A 102 9.04 -3.66 -16.83
CA HIS A 102 7.77 -3.45 -16.15
C HIS A 102 7.99 -2.88 -14.73
N TYR A 103 7.02 -2.13 -14.24
CA TYR A 103 7.03 -1.46 -12.94
C TYR A 103 5.80 -1.80 -12.11
N VAL A 104 5.98 -2.02 -10.81
CA VAL A 104 4.90 -2.16 -9.81
C VAL A 104 5.32 -1.43 -8.55
N ASP A 105 4.40 -0.70 -7.94
CA ASP A 105 4.53 -0.11 -6.59
C ASP A 105 3.35 -0.45 -5.69
N THR A 106 3.33 0.11 -4.47
CA THR A 106 2.29 -0.13 -3.45
C THR A 106 1.60 1.15 -2.97
N ALA A 107 1.96 2.30 -3.50
CA ALA A 107 1.45 3.61 -3.10
C ALA A 107 1.59 4.60 -4.27
N ASN A 108 1.26 5.86 -4.06
CA ASN A 108 1.52 6.94 -5.01
C ASN A 108 2.85 7.64 -4.70
N TYR A 109 3.41 8.34 -5.69
CA TYR A 109 4.52 9.25 -5.49
C TYR A 109 4.14 10.39 -4.53
N GLU A 110 5.05 10.71 -3.63
CA GLU A 110 4.91 11.82 -2.71
C GLU A 110 6.17 12.70 -2.72
N PRO A 111 6.08 14.02 -2.91
CA PRO A 111 7.21 14.92 -2.73
C PRO A 111 7.70 14.95 -1.28
N GLU A 112 9.03 15.00 -1.07
CA GLU A 112 9.61 15.04 0.29
C GLU A 112 9.23 16.32 1.06
N ASP A 113 9.07 17.43 0.34
CA ASP A 113 8.83 18.77 0.90
C ASP A 113 7.34 19.12 1.10
N THR A 114 6.45 18.31 0.58
CA THR A 114 4.99 18.56 0.63
C THR A 114 4.22 17.26 0.78
N ALA A 115 3.35 17.15 1.79
CA ALA A 115 2.41 16.03 1.89
C ALA A 115 1.33 16.19 0.82
N LYS A 116 1.48 15.51 -0.30
CA LYS A 116 0.59 15.60 -1.45
C LYS A 116 0.38 14.23 -2.08
N PHE A 117 -0.72 13.61 -1.73
CA PHE A 117 -1.09 12.25 -2.11
C PHE A 117 -1.93 12.30 -3.39
N GLU A 118 -1.28 12.20 -4.57
CA GLU A 118 -1.97 12.22 -5.87
C GLU A 118 -1.21 11.42 -6.93
N TYR A 119 -1.94 10.76 -7.81
CA TYR A 119 -1.38 9.97 -8.90
C TYR A 119 -0.95 10.78 -10.13
N SER A 120 -1.27 12.06 -10.20
CA SER A 120 -1.02 12.90 -11.40
C SER A 120 0.43 12.82 -11.90
N TRP A 121 1.40 12.75 -10.96
CA TRP A 121 2.83 12.62 -11.26
C TRP A 121 3.17 11.33 -12.00
N GLN A 122 2.60 10.21 -11.58
CA GLN A 122 2.84 8.91 -12.17
C GLN A 122 2.00 8.69 -13.43
N TRP A 123 0.76 9.20 -13.48
CA TRP A 123 -0.06 9.15 -14.69
C TRP A 123 0.55 9.90 -15.86
N ALA A 124 1.39 10.92 -15.62
CA ALA A 124 2.15 11.60 -16.66
C ALA A 124 3.09 10.68 -17.45
N TYR A 125 3.40 9.50 -16.93
CA TYR A 125 4.19 8.47 -17.60
C TYR A 125 3.37 7.56 -18.52
N ARG A 126 2.05 7.58 -18.48
CA ARG A 126 1.15 6.63 -19.18
C ARG A 126 1.51 6.43 -20.64
N GLU A 127 1.55 7.51 -21.43
CA GLU A 127 1.88 7.41 -22.86
C GLU A 127 3.32 6.94 -23.14
N ARG A 128 4.26 7.31 -22.29
CA ARG A 128 5.67 6.92 -22.43
C ARG A 128 5.84 5.43 -22.21
N PHE A 129 5.16 4.87 -21.20
CA PHE A 129 5.12 3.43 -20.90
C PHE A 129 4.39 2.65 -22.01
N GLU A 130 3.27 3.19 -22.50
CA GLU A 130 2.53 2.61 -23.63
C GLU A 130 3.41 2.50 -24.89
N LYS A 131 4.09 3.59 -25.27
CA LYS A 131 5.03 3.60 -26.42
C LYS A 131 6.22 2.66 -26.23
N ALA A 132 6.65 2.46 -24.99
CA ALA A 132 7.73 1.52 -24.65
C ALA A 132 7.27 0.06 -24.62
N GLY A 133 5.94 -0.21 -24.63
CA GLY A 133 5.36 -1.54 -24.55
C GLY A 133 5.45 -2.17 -23.15
N ILE A 134 5.55 -1.37 -22.09
CA ILE A 134 5.70 -1.82 -20.71
C ILE A 134 4.49 -1.42 -19.86
N VAL A 135 4.25 -2.19 -18.81
CA VAL A 135 3.18 -1.94 -17.83
C VAL A 135 3.79 -1.27 -16.59
N GLY A 136 3.19 -0.17 -16.14
CA GLY A 136 3.32 0.38 -14.80
C GLY A 136 2.04 0.12 -14.02
N LEU A 137 2.09 -0.69 -12.97
CA LEU A 137 0.97 -0.99 -12.09
C LEU A 137 1.15 -0.18 -10.81
N LEU A 138 0.19 0.71 -10.54
CA LEU A 138 0.23 1.60 -9.39
C LEU A 138 -0.62 1.10 -8.23
N GLY A 139 -0.11 1.27 -7.03
CA GLY A 139 -0.83 1.03 -5.80
C GLY A 139 -1.16 -0.44 -5.56
N SER A 140 -0.26 -1.38 -5.84
CA SER A 140 -0.49 -2.81 -5.57
C SER A 140 -0.26 -3.15 -4.09
N GLY A 141 -0.95 -2.43 -3.20
CA GLY A 141 -1.04 -2.66 -1.77
C GLY A 141 -2.42 -3.16 -1.36
N PHE A 142 -2.83 -2.88 -0.12
CA PHE A 142 -4.21 -3.14 0.28
C PHE A 142 -5.11 -1.93 0.01
N ASP A 143 -4.76 -0.82 0.57
CA ASP A 143 -5.30 0.52 0.39
C ASP A 143 -4.10 1.48 0.20
N PRO A 144 -3.87 1.86 -1.05
CA PRO A 144 -4.52 1.49 -2.31
C PRO A 144 -4.20 0.05 -2.75
N GLY A 145 -5.11 -0.54 -3.53
CA GLY A 145 -4.86 -1.78 -4.26
C GLY A 145 -5.96 -2.82 -4.16
N VAL A 146 -6.03 -3.59 -3.07
CA VAL A 146 -7.12 -4.57 -2.89
C VAL A 146 -8.47 -3.87 -2.86
N THR A 147 -8.58 -2.69 -2.26
CA THR A 147 -9.78 -1.84 -2.25
C THR A 147 -10.20 -1.44 -3.67
N SER A 148 -9.25 -1.14 -4.55
CA SER A 148 -9.49 -0.88 -5.97
C SER A 148 -9.98 -2.13 -6.71
N VAL A 149 -9.36 -3.28 -6.46
CA VAL A 149 -9.80 -4.58 -7.04
C VAL A 149 -11.17 -4.98 -6.51
N PHE A 150 -11.47 -4.78 -5.22
CA PHE A 150 -12.81 -4.99 -4.66
C PHE A 150 -13.86 -4.14 -5.36
N SER A 151 -13.52 -2.88 -5.69
CA SER A 151 -14.42 -1.96 -6.41
C SER A 151 -14.70 -2.45 -7.84
N ALA A 152 -13.66 -2.87 -8.58
CA ALA A 152 -13.81 -3.46 -9.90
C ALA A 152 -14.59 -4.79 -9.87
N TYR A 153 -14.34 -5.65 -8.86
CA TYR A 153 -15.07 -6.91 -8.67
C TYR A 153 -16.54 -6.66 -8.37
N ALA A 154 -16.85 -5.76 -7.45
CA ALA A 154 -18.21 -5.39 -7.12
C ALA A 154 -18.96 -4.84 -8.35
N LEU A 155 -18.34 -3.94 -9.12
CA LEU A 155 -18.92 -3.41 -10.36
C LEU A 155 -19.16 -4.50 -11.39
N LYS A 156 -18.22 -5.44 -11.56
CA LYS A 156 -18.32 -6.51 -12.56
C LYS A 156 -19.44 -7.52 -12.22
N HIS A 157 -19.58 -7.92 -10.97
CA HIS A 157 -20.40 -9.04 -10.57
C HIS A 157 -21.69 -8.67 -9.83
N GLU A 158 -21.65 -7.60 -9.04
CA GLU A 158 -22.70 -7.30 -8.07
C GLU A 158 -23.54 -6.07 -8.42
N PHE A 159 -23.03 -5.15 -9.22
CA PHE A 159 -23.71 -3.89 -9.54
C PHE A 159 -23.77 -3.63 -11.03
N ASP A 160 -24.80 -2.92 -11.46
CA ASP A 160 -24.86 -2.26 -12.77
C ASP A 160 -24.31 -0.84 -12.67
N GLU A 161 -24.41 -0.22 -11.49
CA GLU A 161 -23.92 1.11 -11.16
C GLU A 161 -23.55 1.18 -9.67
N ILE A 162 -22.34 1.64 -9.36
CA ILE A 162 -21.91 1.95 -7.99
C ILE A 162 -21.97 3.47 -7.81
N ASN A 163 -22.72 3.93 -6.81
CA ASN A 163 -22.88 5.36 -6.52
C ASN A 163 -22.07 5.82 -5.30
N TYR A 164 -21.85 4.95 -4.31
CA TYR A 164 -21.17 5.27 -3.06
C TYR A 164 -20.20 4.17 -2.68
N ILE A 165 -18.99 4.57 -2.28
CA ILE A 165 -17.96 3.69 -1.73
C ILE A 165 -17.50 4.28 -0.41
N ASP A 166 -17.58 3.50 0.67
CA ASP A 166 -16.94 3.80 1.94
C ASP A 166 -15.84 2.76 2.17
N ILE A 167 -14.59 3.20 2.15
CA ILE A 167 -13.41 2.37 2.40
C ILE A 167 -13.12 2.45 3.88
N LEU A 168 -12.99 1.28 4.51
CA LEU A 168 -12.79 1.16 5.96
C LEU A 168 -11.49 0.42 6.23
N ASP A 169 -10.49 1.09 6.78
CA ASP A 169 -9.26 0.48 7.28
C ASP A 169 -9.27 0.41 8.80
N CYS A 170 -9.41 -0.80 9.31
CA CYS A 170 -9.35 -1.07 10.73
C CYS A 170 -8.13 -1.88 11.11
N ASN A 171 -7.26 -1.28 11.92
CA ASN A 171 -6.25 -2.01 12.66
C ASN A 171 -6.65 -2.12 14.15
N GLY A 172 -7.15 -3.30 14.54
CA GLY A 172 -7.47 -3.64 15.94
C GLY A 172 -6.30 -4.24 16.70
N GLY A 173 -5.07 -4.12 16.16
CA GLY A 173 -3.86 -4.65 16.79
C GLY A 173 -3.39 -3.86 18.00
N ASP A 174 -2.79 -4.56 18.97
CA ASP A 174 -2.12 -3.98 20.13
C ASP A 174 -0.68 -4.47 20.18
N HIS A 175 0.27 -3.55 20.07
CA HIS A 175 1.70 -3.79 20.17
C HIS A 175 2.27 -3.45 21.57
N GLY A 176 1.45 -2.94 22.48
CA GLY A 176 1.79 -2.63 23.87
C GLY A 176 2.67 -1.38 24.07
N TYR A 177 2.94 -0.58 23.04
CA TYR A 177 3.56 0.74 23.19
C TYR A 177 2.48 1.82 23.33
N PRO A 178 2.69 2.84 24.17
CA PRO A 178 1.78 3.98 24.23
C PRO A 178 1.63 4.74 22.91
N PHE A 179 2.74 4.82 22.15
CA PHE A 179 2.80 5.41 20.83
C PHE A 179 3.83 4.67 19.96
N ALA A 180 3.41 4.15 18.84
CA ALA A 180 4.23 3.61 17.76
C ALA A 180 3.38 3.57 16.48
N THR A 181 4.03 3.48 15.33
CA THR A 181 3.35 3.36 14.03
C THR A 181 3.55 1.97 13.45
N ASN A 182 2.56 1.45 12.74
CA ASN A 182 2.62 0.10 12.17
C ASN A 182 3.36 0.03 10.82
N PHE A 183 3.60 1.17 10.20
CA PHE A 183 4.43 1.37 9.01
C PHE A 183 5.33 2.60 9.20
N ASN A 184 5.97 3.08 8.14
CA ASN A 184 6.95 4.19 8.25
C ASN A 184 6.38 5.35 9.08
N PRO A 185 7.03 5.75 10.20
CA PRO A 185 6.51 6.77 11.09
C PRO A 185 6.32 8.14 10.42
N GLU A 186 7.20 8.50 9.49
CA GLU A 186 7.12 9.76 8.77
C GLU A 186 5.88 9.81 7.89
N ILE A 187 5.66 8.79 7.06
CA ILE A 187 4.49 8.71 6.18
C ILE A 187 3.21 8.69 7.02
N ASN A 188 3.13 7.83 8.04
CA ASN A 188 1.96 7.74 8.91
C ASN A 188 1.61 9.07 9.60
N ILE A 189 2.61 9.75 10.18
CA ILE A 189 2.36 11.03 10.89
C ILE A 189 1.93 12.12 9.90
N ARG A 190 2.55 12.20 8.72
CA ARG A 190 2.20 13.19 7.69
C ARG A 190 0.78 12.98 7.18
N GLU A 191 0.40 11.75 6.92
CA GLU A 191 -0.96 11.37 6.49
C GLU A 191 -2.01 11.76 7.53
N VAL A 192 -1.82 11.37 8.80
CA VAL A 192 -2.79 11.62 9.88
C VAL A 192 -2.89 13.11 10.24
N SER A 193 -1.79 13.87 10.08
CA SER A 193 -1.76 15.31 10.37
C SER A 193 -2.24 16.18 9.19
N ALA A 194 -2.43 15.59 8.00
CA ALA A 194 -2.93 16.31 6.84
C ALA A 194 -4.44 16.57 6.90
N ASN A 195 -4.92 17.53 6.12
CA ASN A 195 -6.35 17.71 5.91
C ASN A 195 -6.97 16.45 5.32
N GLY A 196 -8.13 16.04 5.86
CA GLY A 196 -8.93 15.01 5.24
C GLY A 196 -9.59 15.53 3.97
N SER A 197 -9.89 14.66 3.04
CA SER A 197 -10.75 14.99 1.91
C SER A 197 -11.46 13.75 1.38
N TYR A 198 -12.59 13.96 0.72
CA TYR A 198 -13.35 12.91 0.07
C TYR A 198 -13.99 13.43 -1.22
N TRP A 199 -14.35 12.50 -2.11
CA TRP A 199 -15.03 12.83 -3.36
C TRP A 199 -16.54 12.83 -3.16
N GLU A 200 -17.24 13.89 -3.60
CA GLU A 200 -18.69 13.98 -3.57
C GLU A 200 -19.21 14.81 -4.75
N ASP A 201 -20.17 14.26 -5.49
CA ASP A 201 -20.88 14.91 -6.61
C ASP A 201 -19.96 15.65 -7.60
N GLY A 202 -18.87 15.02 -7.98
CA GLY A 202 -17.96 15.54 -9.00
C GLY A 202 -16.88 16.51 -8.50
N HIS A 203 -16.71 16.67 -7.19
CA HIS A 203 -15.71 17.56 -6.63
C HIS A 203 -15.12 17.03 -5.31
N TRP A 204 -13.95 17.55 -4.94
CA TRP A 204 -13.33 17.28 -3.65
C TRP A 204 -13.96 18.12 -2.55
N VAL A 205 -14.23 17.48 -1.40
CA VAL A 205 -14.66 18.13 -0.17
C VAL A 205 -13.54 17.99 0.85
N GLU A 206 -12.96 19.12 1.26
CA GLU A 206 -11.89 19.16 2.26
C GLU A 206 -12.47 19.23 3.67
N THR A 207 -11.76 18.61 4.62
CA THR A 207 -12.05 18.65 6.06
C THR A 207 -10.76 18.96 6.83
N LYS A 208 -10.89 19.40 8.07
CA LYS A 208 -9.72 19.49 8.96
C LYS A 208 -9.22 18.08 9.30
N PRO A 209 -7.95 17.95 9.74
CA PRO A 209 -7.42 16.68 10.19
C PRO A 209 -8.33 16.06 11.26
N MET A 210 -8.69 14.79 11.09
CA MET A 210 -9.48 14.00 12.06
C MET A 210 -10.86 14.59 12.43
N GLU A 211 -11.42 15.52 11.63
CA GLU A 211 -12.67 16.23 11.93
C GLU A 211 -13.90 15.32 11.91
N ILE A 212 -13.98 14.43 10.93
CA ILE A 212 -15.10 13.51 10.77
C ILE A 212 -14.77 12.18 11.42
N LYS A 213 -15.45 11.90 12.53
CA LYS A 213 -15.33 10.67 13.30
C LYS A 213 -16.60 9.84 13.19
N ARG A 214 -16.46 8.51 13.07
CA ARG A 214 -17.55 7.52 13.11
C ARG A 214 -17.18 6.35 14.00
N GLU A 215 -18.16 5.65 14.55
CA GLU A 215 -17.97 4.33 15.19
C GLU A 215 -18.47 3.26 14.23
N TYR A 216 -17.73 2.16 14.10
CA TYR A 216 -18.15 1.01 13.31
C TYR A 216 -17.82 -0.29 14.05
N ASP A 217 -18.71 -1.30 13.90
CA ASP A 217 -18.51 -2.64 14.47
C ASP A 217 -17.92 -3.58 13.42
N PHE A 218 -16.61 -3.75 13.49
CA PHE A 218 -15.83 -4.53 12.52
C PHE A 218 -15.88 -6.02 12.85
N ASP A 219 -16.27 -6.85 11.89
CA ASP A 219 -16.28 -8.32 12.04
C ASP A 219 -14.88 -8.81 12.49
N GLY A 220 -14.85 -9.61 13.55
CA GLY A 220 -13.63 -10.18 14.12
C GLY A 220 -12.74 -9.22 14.91
N VAL A 221 -13.09 -7.93 14.99
CA VAL A 221 -12.36 -6.90 15.76
C VAL A 221 -13.25 -6.25 16.81
N GLY A 222 -14.53 -5.98 16.49
CA GLY A 222 -15.48 -5.26 17.33
C GLY A 222 -15.50 -3.75 17.05
N LYS A 223 -16.19 -3.01 17.93
CA LYS A 223 -16.40 -1.57 17.77
C LYS A 223 -15.12 -0.76 17.88
N LYS A 224 -14.90 0.10 16.91
CA LYS A 224 -13.76 1.04 16.84
C LYS A 224 -14.22 2.40 16.36
N ASP A 225 -13.54 3.42 16.87
CA ASP A 225 -13.61 4.77 16.32
C ASP A 225 -12.74 4.83 15.06
N MET A 226 -13.30 5.36 13.98
CA MET A 226 -12.59 5.60 12.72
C MET A 226 -12.74 7.06 12.30
N TYR A 227 -11.75 7.55 11.58
CA TYR A 227 -11.65 8.95 11.19
C TYR A 227 -11.48 9.07 9.69
N LEU A 228 -12.15 10.06 9.10
CA LEU A 228 -12.02 10.35 7.67
C LEU A 228 -10.65 10.98 7.41
N LEU A 229 -9.94 10.38 6.45
CA LEU A 229 -8.68 10.88 5.90
C LEU A 229 -8.81 11.08 4.39
N HIS A 230 -7.87 11.82 3.80
CA HIS A 230 -7.60 11.70 2.37
C HIS A 230 -6.83 10.39 2.13
N HIS A 231 -7.15 9.71 1.02
CA HIS A 231 -6.36 8.56 0.59
C HIS A 231 -6.35 8.48 -0.94
N GLU A 232 -5.24 8.05 -1.52
CA GLU A 232 -4.96 8.21 -2.96
C GLU A 232 -5.89 7.40 -3.87
N GLU A 233 -6.38 6.23 -3.46
CA GLU A 233 -7.30 5.46 -4.31
C GLU A 233 -8.64 6.15 -4.56
N ILE A 234 -9.02 7.13 -3.74
CA ILE A 234 -10.22 7.94 -4.00
C ILE A 234 -10.11 8.61 -5.36
N GLU A 235 -8.91 9.12 -5.71
CA GLU A 235 -8.65 9.82 -6.97
C GLU A 235 -8.84 8.88 -8.17
N SER A 236 -8.23 7.70 -8.14
CA SER A 236 -8.31 6.74 -9.23
C SER A 236 -9.71 6.12 -9.37
N LEU A 237 -10.35 5.78 -8.24
CA LEU A 237 -11.72 5.25 -8.24
C LEU A 237 -12.74 6.27 -8.75
N ALA A 238 -12.59 7.56 -8.41
CA ALA A 238 -13.46 8.62 -8.91
C ALA A 238 -13.40 8.76 -10.45
N LEU A 239 -12.23 8.48 -11.04
CA LEU A 239 -12.03 8.50 -12.48
C LEU A 239 -12.51 7.22 -13.17
N ASN A 240 -12.29 6.07 -12.55
CA ASN A 240 -12.43 4.77 -13.21
C ASN A 240 -13.76 4.05 -12.89
N ILE A 241 -14.49 4.42 -11.83
CA ILE A 241 -15.79 3.83 -11.50
C ILE A 241 -16.94 4.72 -12.02
N PRO A 242 -17.68 4.28 -13.05
CA PRO A 242 -18.78 5.07 -13.62
C PRO A 242 -19.91 5.28 -12.62
N GLY A 243 -20.51 6.48 -12.63
CA GLY A 243 -21.70 6.78 -11.83
C GLY A 243 -21.45 7.10 -10.35
N ILE A 244 -20.18 7.19 -9.96
CA ILE A 244 -19.78 7.47 -8.58
C ILE A 244 -20.25 8.86 -8.15
N LYS A 245 -20.88 8.93 -6.97
CA LYS A 245 -21.36 10.16 -6.33
C LYS A 245 -20.53 10.53 -5.11
N ARG A 246 -20.09 9.53 -4.33
CA ARG A 246 -19.24 9.77 -3.16
C ARG A 246 -18.30 8.61 -2.91
N ILE A 247 -17.05 8.94 -2.58
CA ILE A 247 -16.04 8.01 -2.07
C ILE A 247 -15.45 8.61 -0.81
N ARG A 248 -15.40 7.84 0.29
CA ARG A 248 -14.79 8.22 1.56
C ARG A 248 -13.83 7.13 2.02
N PHE A 249 -12.75 7.54 2.66
CA PHE A 249 -11.81 6.64 3.32
C PHE A 249 -11.80 6.91 4.82
N PHE A 250 -11.86 5.87 5.63
CA PHE A 250 -11.82 5.94 7.08
C PHE A 250 -10.76 4.98 7.63
N MET A 251 -9.93 5.48 8.53
CA MET A 251 -8.93 4.69 9.26
C MET A 251 -9.16 4.75 10.76
N THR A 252 -8.86 3.65 11.46
CA THR A 252 -9.03 3.56 12.91
C THR A 252 -7.79 3.98 13.66
N PHE A 253 -7.97 4.74 14.75
CA PHE A 253 -6.89 5.13 15.67
C PHE A 253 -7.31 4.94 17.12
N GLY A 254 -6.39 4.38 17.92
CA GLY A 254 -6.60 4.27 19.37
C GLY A 254 -6.42 5.62 20.09
N GLN A 255 -7.14 5.83 21.18
CA GLN A 255 -7.08 7.08 21.96
C GLN A 255 -5.66 7.39 22.46
N SER A 256 -4.88 6.38 22.84
CA SER A 256 -3.48 6.57 23.25
C SER A 256 -2.65 7.17 22.12
N TYR A 257 -2.76 6.61 20.90
CA TYR A 257 -2.07 7.13 19.73
C TYR A 257 -2.42 8.61 19.48
N LEU A 258 -3.72 8.95 19.42
CA LEU A 258 -4.17 10.31 19.15
C LEU A 258 -3.71 11.31 20.21
N THR A 259 -3.72 10.92 21.49
CA THR A 259 -3.27 11.78 22.59
C THR A 259 -1.78 12.10 22.48
N HIS A 260 -0.95 11.11 22.17
CA HIS A 260 0.49 11.32 22.01
C HIS A 260 0.80 12.10 20.73
N LEU A 261 0.13 11.77 19.61
CA LEU A 261 0.30 12.52 18.35
C LEU A 261 0.00 14.00 18.57
N LYS A 262 -1.13 14.33 19.19
CA LYS A 262 -1.49 15.72 19.49
C LYS A 262 -0.43 16.42 20.33
N CYS A 263 0.12 15.77 21.35
CA CYS A 263 1.20 16.35 22.16
C CYS A 263 2.46 16.61 21.31
N LEU A 264 2.82 15.68 20.43
CA LEU A 264 3.99 15.83 19.54
C LEU A 264 3.78 16.95 18.51
N GLU A 265 2.57 17.12 17.99
CA GLU A 265 2.20 18.25 17.14
C GLU A 265 2.28 19.58 17.88
N ASP A 266 1.70 19.67 19.08
CA ASP A 266 1.66 20.88 19.89
C ASP A 266 3.05 21.42 20.27
N VAL A 267 4.03 20.52 20.40
CA VAL A 267 5.44 20.88 20.68
C VAL A 267 6.31 20.96 19.43
N GLY A 268 5.73 20.80 18.23
CA GLY A 268 6.44 20.91 16.94
C GLY A 268 7.32 19.72 16.56
N MET A 269 7.20 18.57 17.23
CA MET A 269 8.01 17.39 16.94
C MET A 269 7.64 16.69 15.63
N THR A 270 6.48 17.01 15.05
CA THR A 270 6.02 16.48 13.75
C THR A 270 6.41 17.38 12.57
N SER A 271 7.09 18.52 12.82
CA SER A 271 7.51 19.46 11.77
C SER A 271 8.57 18.86 10.85
N ILE A 272 8.40 19.10 9.53
CA ILE A 272 9.40 18.82 8.50
C ILE A 272 10.38 19.98 8.30
N GLU A 273 10.08 21.16 8.87
CA GLU A 273 10.96 22.33 8.78
C GLU A 273 12.18 22.14 9.69
N PRO A 274 13.40 22.35 9.18
CA PRO A 274 14.60 22.21 9.97
C PRO A 274 14.71 23.29 11.06
N ILE A 275 15.17 22.91 12.24
CA ILE A 275 15.50 23.81 13.35
C ILE A 275 17.00 23.76 13.64
N LEU A 276 17.55 24.87 14.13
CA LEU A 276 18.94 24.93 14.53
C LEU A 276 19.07 24.49 15.99
N PHE A 277 19.78 23.38 16.24
CA PHE A 277 20.10 22.87 17.57
C PHE A 277 21.62 22.70 17.71
N GLU A 278 22.25 23.43 18.64
CA GLU A 278 23.71 23.41 18.89
C GLU A 278 24.56 23.57 17.61
N GLY A 279 24.13 24.45 16.69
CA GLY A 279 24.83 24.73 15.43
C GLY A 279 24.63 23.67 14.33
N LYS A 280 23.74 22.72 14.51
CA LYS A 280 23.34 21.69 13.51
C LYS A 280 21.90 21.86 13.14
N GLU A 281 21.60 21.70 11.87
CA GLU A 281 20.22 21.59 11.41
C GLU A 281 19.65 20.21 11.75
N ILE A 282 18.48 20.20 12.35
CA ILE A 282 17.72 18.98 12.70
C ILE A 282 16.30 19.16 12.22
N VAL A 283 15.79 18.18 11.49
CA VAL A 283 14.35 18.07 11.16
C VAL A 283 13.66 17.33 12.29
N PRO A 284 12.73 17.95 13.04
CA PRO A 284 12.09 17.33 14.21
C PRO A 284 11.46 15.98 13.91
N LEU A 285 10.71 15.86 12.81
CA LEU A 285 10.07 14.61 12.41
C LEU A 285 11.10 13.48 12.15
N GLN A 286 12.26 13.79 11.54
CA GLN A 286 13.31 12.80 11.31
C GLN A 286 13.96 12.34 12.63
N PHE A 287 14.09 13.24 13.60
CA PHE A 287 14.54 12.89 14.94
C PHE A 287 13.51 12.01 15.67
N LEU A 288 12.22 12.39 15.62
CA LEU A 288 11.12 11.59 16.17
C LEU A 288 11.12 10.17 15.59
N LYS A 289 11.23 10.04 14.27
CA LYS A 289 11.34 8.76 13.57
C LYS A 289 12.48 7.89 14.07
N ALA A 290 13.64 8.52 14.38
CA ALA A 290 14.81 7.80 14.86
C ALA A 290 14.66 7.24 16.31
N VAL A 291 13.79 7.83 17.13
CA VAL A 291 13.56 7.39 18.53
C VAL A 291 12.32 6.47 18.65
N LEU A 292 11.43 6.44 17.66
CA LEU A 292 10.29 5.54 17.67
C LEU A 292 10.71 4.08 17.42
N PRO A 293 9.95 3.10 17.94
CA PRO A 293 10.15 1.70 17.58
C PRO A 293 10.09 1.49 16.07
N ASP A 294 11.03 0.72 15.52
CA ASP A 294 10.98 0.31 14.10
C ASP A 294 9.71 -0.54 13.89
N PRO A 295 8.83 -0.20 12.94
CA PRO A 295 7.62 -0.97 12.65
C PRO A 295 7.88 -2.45 12.37
N SER A 296 9.04 -2.80 11.77
CA SER A 296 9.42 -4.19 11.53
C SER A 296 9.67 -4.99 12.81
N SER A 297 9.96 -4.31 13.92
CA SER A 297 10.17 -4.93 15.23
C SER A 297 8.88 -5.25 15.99
N LEU A 298 7.74 -4.76 15.53
CA LEU A 298 6.46 -4.92 16.23
C LEU A 298 5.85 -6.33 16.06
N GLY A 299 6.23 -7.07 15.02
CA GLY A 299 5.66 -8.36 14.67
C GLY A 299 5.53 -9.35 15.83
N PRO A 300 6.60 -9.60 16.64
CA PRO A 300 6.56 -10.59 17.73
C PRO A 300 5.54 -10.28 18.82
N ARG A 301 5.17 -9.01 18.98
CA ARG A 301 4.37 -8.53 20.11
C ARG A 301 2.99 -8.03 19.76
N THR A 302 2.72 -7.73 18.48
CA THR A 302 1.40 -7.24 18.05
C THR A 302 0.38 -8.38 18.07
N VAL A 303 -0.69 -8.20 18.84
CA VAL A 303 -1.81 -9.14 18.91
C VAL A 303 -3.09 -8.46 18.42
N GLY A 304 -4.07 -9.25 17.98
CA GLY A 304 -5.31 -8.73 17.42
C GLY A 304 -5.37 -8.90 15.90
N LYS A 305 -6.28 -8.18 15.26
CA LYS A 305 -6.60 -8.36 13.83
C LYS A 305 -6.78 -7.03 13.13
N THR A 306 -6.53 -7.02 11.83
CA THR A 306 -7.01 -5.98 10.93
C THR A 306 -8.35 -6.42 10.30
N ASN A 307 -9.15 -5.44 9.88
CA ASN A 307 -10.31 -5.64 9.03
C ASN A 307 -10.37 -4.48 8.04
N ILE A 308 -10.07 -4.76 6.77
CA ILE A 308 -9.99 -3.72 5.74
C ILE A 308 -10.91 -4.09 4.58
N GLY A 309 -11.70 -3.13 4.10
CA GLY A 309 -12.62 -3.41 3.00
C GLY A 309 -13.44 -2.22 2.53
N CYS A 310 -14.40 -2.49 1.64
CA CYS A 310 -15.20 -1.47 0.98
C CYS A 310 -16.69 -1.78 1.10
N ILE A 311 -17.47 -0.84 1.61
CA ILE A 311 -18.93 -0.86 1.56
C ILE A 311 -19.38 -0.13 0.31
N PHE A 312 -20.12 -0.83 -0.54
CA PHE A 312 -20.66 -0.32 -1.79
C PHE A 312 -22.16 -0.09 -1.67
N ARG A 313 -22.63 1.00 -2.26
CA ARG A 313 -24.07 1.25 -2.50
C ARG A 313 -24.28 1.67 -3.94
N GLY A 314 -25.28 1.11 -4.57
CA GLY A 314 -25.60 1.37 -5.97
C GLY A 314 -26.85 0.64 -6.42
N LYS A 315 -26.89 0.23 -7.68
CA LYS A 315 -28.05 -0.44 -8.27
C LYS A 315 -27.68 -1.73 -8.97
N LYS A 316 -28.59 -2.71 -8.90
CA LYS A 316 -28.60 -3.93 -9.69
C LYS A 316 -30.01 -4.21 -10.18
N ASP A 317 -30.20 -4.41 -11.48
CA ASP A 317 -31.51 -4.61 -12.12
C ASP A 317 -32.54 -3.54 -11.72
N GLY A 318 -32.10 -2.29 -11.64
CA GLY A 318 -32.91 -1.11 -11.27
C GLY A 318 -33.28 -1.01 -9.77
N LYS A 319 -32.81 -1.92 -8.92
CA LYS A 319 -33.05 -1.92 -7.47
C LYS A 319 -31.83 -1.45 -6.71
N ASP A 320 -32.07 -0.75 -5.60
CA ASP A 320 -31.00 -0.36 -4.69
C ASP A 320 -30.36 -1.61 -4.08
N LYS A 321 -29.05 -1.57 -3.95
CA LYS A 321 -28.24 -2.66 -3.42
C LYS A 321 -27.11 -2.14 -2.56
N THR A 322 -26.80 -2.88 -1.50
CA THR A 322 -25.62 -2.71 -0.64
C THR A 322 -24.77 -3.98 -0.68
N TYR A 323 -23.47 -3.80 -0.50
CA TYR A 323 -22.53 -4.93 -0.50
C TYR A 323 -21.23 -4.52 0.22
N TYR A 324 -20.69 -5.40 1.02
CA TYR A 324 -19.42 -5.17 1.71
C TYR A 324 -18.46 -6.30 1.40
N LEU A 325 -17.30 -5.96 0.84
CA LEU A 325 -16.14 -6.83 0.66
C LEU A 325 -15.07 -6.44 1.65
N TYR A 326 -14.50 -7.40 2.37
CA TYR A 326 -13.47 -7.14 3.35
C TYR A 326 -12.56 -8.34 3.58
N ASN A 327 -11.37 -8.08 4.13
CA ASN A 327 -10.42 -9.08 4.60
C ASN A 327 -10.23 -8.94 6.11
N ILE A 328 -10.05 -10.05 6.79
CA ILE A 328 -9.61 -10.10 8.21
C ILE A 328 -8.25 -10.77 8.24
N CYS A 329 -7.26 -10.12 8.85
CA CYS A 329 -5.91 -10.62 8.96
C CYS A 329 -5.44 -10.61 10.41
N ASP A 330 -4.92 -11.75 10.91
CA ASP A 330 -4.45 -11.89 12.28
C ASP A 330 -2.95 -11.61 12.38
N HIS A 331 -2.55 -10.68 13.27
CA HIS A 331 -1.15 -10.27 13.42
C HIS A 331 -0.21 -11.42 13.76
N GLN A 332 -0.62 -12.32 14.65
CA GLN A 332 0.24 -13.43 15.09
C GLN A 332 0.32 -14.55 14.06
N GLU A 333 -0.74 -14.80 13.29
CA GLU A 333 -0.68 -15.76 12.19
C GLU A 333 0.25 -15.26 11.08
N CYS A 334 0.20 -13.96 10.73
CA CYS A 334 1.13 -13.35 9.80
C CYS A 334 2.58 -13.44 10.32
N TYR A 335 2.79 -13.16 11.60
CA TYR A 335 4.11 -13.24 12.19
C TYR A 335 4.67 -14.66 12.15
N LYS A 336 3.87 -15.68 12.43
CA LYS A 336 4.29 -17.09 12.33
C LYS A 336 4.70 -17.48 10.92
N GLU A 337 3.97 -16.98 9.91
CA GLU A 337 4.21 -17.33 8.52
C GLU A 337 5.46 -16.63 7.95
N VAL A 338 5.54 -15.29 8.09
CA VAL A 338 6.55 -14.49 7.38
C VAL A 338 7.43 -13.64 8.30
N GLY A 339 7.22 -13.65 9.61
CA GLY A 339 7.97 -12.87 10.58
C GLY A 339 7.63 -11.38 10.59
N SER A 340 6.42 -11.01 10.12
CA SER A 340 5.94 -9.63 10.07
C SER A 340 4.50 -9.54 10.56
N GLN A 341 4.09 -8.38 11.07
CA GLN A 341 2.74 -8.14 11.53
C GLN A 341 1.75 -7.90 10.36
N ALA A 342 0.42 -7.93 10.65
CA ALA A 342 -0.62 -7.89 9.62
C ALA A 342 -0.58 -6.67 8.70
N VAL A 343 -0.25 -5.46 9.18
CA VAL A 343 -0.21 -4.26 8.33
C VAL A 343 0.83 -4.38 7.22
N ALA A 344 2.03 -4.92 7.52
CA ALA A 344 3.02 -5.21 6.50
C ALA A 344 2.59 -6.37 5.58
N TYR A 345 1.85 -7.35 6.13
CA TYR A 345 1.36 -8.51 5.41
C TYR A 345 0.26 -8.14 4.41
N THR A 346 -0.71 -7.33 4.83
CA THR A 346 -1.82 -6.87 3.96
C THR A 346 -1.33 -6.06 2.77
N THR A 347 -0.19 -5.35 2.89
CA THR A 347 0.43 -4.62 1.78
C THR A 347 1.38 -5.51 0.95
N GLY A 348 2.20 -6.34 1.60
CA GLY A 348 3.24 -7.12 0.91
C GLY A 348 2.69 -8.29 0.07
N VAL A 349 1.57 -8.90 0.48
CA VAL A 349 0.92 -9.97 -0.29
C VAL A 349 0.36 -9.44 -1.62
N PRO A 350 -0.42 -8.35 -1.66
CA PRO A 350 -0.89 -7.77 -2.91
C PRO A 350 0.24 -7.30 -3.84
N ALA A 351 1.33 -6.77 -3.28
CA ALA A 351 2.50 -6.39 -4.06
C ALA A 351 3.07 -7.57 -4.86
N MET A 352 3.21 -8.75 -4.21
CA MET A 352 3.61 -9.98 -4.90
C MET A 352 2.55 -10.42 -5.92
N ILE A 353 1.24 -10.32 -5.59
CA ILE A 353 0.17 -10.73 -6.51
C ILE A 353 0.15 -9.82 -7.74
N GLY A 354 0.28 -8.49 -7.61
CA GLY A 354 0.36 -7.57 -8.75
C GLY A 354 1.53 -7.89 -9.67
N ALA A 355 2.71 -8.13 -9.10
CA ALA A 355 3.88 -8.59 -9.87
C ALA A 355 3.59 -9.93 -10.58
N MET A 356 2.93 -10.88 -9.92
CA MET A 356 2.51 -12.16 -10.50
C MET A 356 1.52 -11.96 -11.65
N MET A 357 0.57 -11.05 -11.55
CA MET A 357 -0.41 -10.77 -12.62
C MET A 357 0.31 -10.32 -13.91
N ILE A 358 1.31 -9.46 -13.79
CA ILE A 358 2.11 -9.00 -14.95
C ILE A 358 2.99 -10.14 -15.48
N LEU A 359 3.76 -10.82 -14.64
CA LEU A 359 4.68 -11.88 -15.05
C LEU A 359 3.96 -13.07 -15.72
N THR A 360 2.72 -13.35 -15.34
CA THR A 360 1.91 -14.41 -15.93
C THR A 360 1.09 -13.94 -17.14
N GLY A 361 1.18 -12.66 -17.53
CA GLY A 361 0.45 -12.07 -18.64
C GLY A 361 -1.06 -11.93 -18.40
N LYS A 362 -1.55 -12.14 -17.19
CA LYS A 362 -2.96 -11.95 -16.84
C LYS A 362 -3.35 -10.47 -16.89
N TRP A 363 -2.44 -9.61 -16.47
CA TRP A 363 -2.56 -8.16 -16.59
C TRP A 363 -1.47 -7.66 -17.54
N ASN A 364 -1.83 -7.52 -18.82
CA ASN A 364 -0.92 -7.12 -19.89
C ASN A 364 -1.53 -5.99 -20.71
N LYS A 365 -1.53 -4.79 -20.14
CA LYS A 365 -2.00 -3.56 -20.78
C LYS A 365 -0.88 -2.52 -20.66
N PRO A 366 -0.09 -2.27 -21.74
CA PRO A 366 0.96 -1.26 -21.70
C PRO A 366 0.43 0.12 -21.32
N GLY A 367 1.25 0.89 -20.60
CA GLY A 367 0.89 2.16 -20.01
C GLY A 367 1.02 2.13 -18.48
N VAL A 368 0.57 3.20 -17.82
CA VAL A 368 0.54 3.30 -16.35
C VAL A 368 -0.91 3.23 -15.90
N HIS A 369 -1.23 2.30 -15.03
CA HIS A 369 -2.60 1.96 -14.66
C HIS A 369 -2.75 1.70 -13.17
N ASN A 370 -3.91 2.07 -12.61
CA ASN A 370 -4.34 1.64 -11.30
C ASN A 370 -5.02 0.27 -11.37
N MET A 371 -5.16 -0.40 -10.24
CA MET A 371 -5.55 -1.81 -10.19
C MET A 371 -6.98 -2.08 -10.66
N GLU A 372 -7.90 -1.14 -10.46
CA GLU A 372 -9.30 -1.23 -10.91
C GLU A 372 -9.46 -1.17 -12.45
N GLU A 373 -8.42 -0.80 -13.19
CA GLU A 373 -8.44 -0.78 -14.65
C GLU A 373 -8.25 -2.17 -15.30
N PHE A 374 -8.03 -3.22 -14.48
CA PHE A 374 -7.81 -4.60 -14.93
C PHE A 374 -8.95 -5.52 -14.54
N ASP A 375 -8.97 -6.75 -15.13
CA ASP A 375 -9.90 -7.78 -14.70
C ASP A 375 -9.62 -8.20 -13.25
N PRO A 376 -10.57 -8.03 -12.31
CA PRO A 376 -10.36 -8.32 -10.90
C PRO A 376 -10.27 -9.81 -10.57
N ASP A 377 -10.94 -10.69 -11.34
CA ASP A 377 -11.15 -12.09 -10.95
C ASP A 377 -9.86 -12.86 -10.66
N PRO A 378 -8.81 -12.81 -11.51
CA PRO A 378 -7.59 -13.55 -11.23
C PRO A 378 -6.83 -13.04 -10.00
N PHE A 379 -7.00 -11.77 -9.65
CA PHE A 379 -6.41 -11.20 -8.45
C PHE A 379 -7.19 -11.60 -7.20
N MET A 380 -8.53 -11.59 -7.26
CA MET A 380 -9.42 -12.05 -6.19
C MET A 380 -9.18 -13.53 -5.84
N ASP A 381 -9.00 -14.38 -6.85
CA ASP A 381 -8.60 -15.79 -6.66
C ASP A 381 -7.22 -15.91 -5.98
N ALA A 382 -6.28 -15.08 -6.39
CA ALA A 382 -4.94 -15.06 -5.83
C ALA A 382 -4.91 -14.61 -4.36
N LEU A 383 -5.75 -13.64 -3.96
CA LEU A 383 -5.87 -13.24 -2.56
C LEU A 383 -6.22 -14.42 -1.66
N ASN A 384 -7.21 -15.22 -2.04
CA ASN A 384 -7.61 -16.42 -1.31
C ASN A 384 -6.45 -17.44 -1.22
N LYS A 385 -5.70 -17.61 -2.29
CA LYS A 385 -4.59 -18.56 -2.36
C LYS A 385 -3.38 -18.15 -1.54
N TRP A 386 -3.07 -16.85 -1.49
CA TRP A 386 -1.80 -16.34 -0.96
C TRP A 386 -1.89 -15.73 0.45
N GLY A 387 -3.03 -15.93 1.14
CA GLY A 387 -3.15 -15.64 2.57
C GLY A 387 -3.96 -14.41 2.95
N LEU A 388 -4.66 -13.81 1.99
CA LEU A 388 -5.63 -12.73 2.24
C LEU A 388 -7.04 -13.13 1.77
N PRO A 389 -7.65 -14.19 2.34
CA PRO A 389 -8.99 -14.58 1.97
C PRO A 389 -9.98 -13.45 2.27
N TRP A 390 -10.76 -13.08 1.27
CA TRP A 390 -11.79 -12.07 1.41
C TRP A 390 -13.12 -12.66 1.81
N LYS A 391 -13.95 -11.84 2.44
CA LYS A 391 -15.30 -12.13 2.89
C LYS A 391 -16.30 -11.15 2.28
N GLU A 392 -17.55 -11.53 2.26
CA GLU A 392 -18.66 -10.68 1.81
C GLU A 392 -19.76 -10.55 2.86
N ASN A 393 -20.43 -9.41 2.87
CA ASN A 393 -21.68 -9.20 3.59
C ASN A 393 -22.65 -8.48 2.64
N ARG A 394 -23.82 -9.07 2.44
CA ARG A 394 -24.86 -8.58 1.50
C ARG A 394 -25.86 -7.63 2.14
N ASP A 395 -25.80 -7.47 3.44
CA ASP A 395 -26.65 -6.55 4.23
C ASP A 395 -25.80 -5.83 5.30
N PRO A 396 -24.79 -5.04 4.88
CA PRO A 396 -23.90 -4.36 5.82
C PRO A 396 -24.60 -3.20 6.52
N VAL A 397 -24.17 -2.92 7.75
CA VAL A 397 -24.45 -1.64 8.40
C VAL A 397 -23.71 -0.55 7.58
N LEU A 398 -24.42 0.50 7.24
CA LEU A 398 -23.87 1.61 6.46
C LEU A 398 -23.16 2.62 7.36
N VAL A 399 -22.20 3.31 6.82
CA VAL A 399 -21.55 4.46 7.48
C VAL A 399 -22.39 5.70 7.22
N ASP A 400 -22.88 6.34 8.29
CA ASP A 400 -23.74 7.54 8.25
C ASP A 400 -22.96 8.81 7.84
#